data_e06636ac380e0d490fea980025fbe3c0
#
_entry.id   e06636ac380e0d490fea980025fbe3c0
#
_cell.length_a   1.000
_cell.length_b   1.000
_cell.length_c   1.000
_cell.angle_alpha   90.00
_cell.angle_beta   90.00
_cell.angle_gamma   90.00
#
_symmetry.space_group_name_H-M   'P 1'
#
loop_
_entity.id
_entity.type
_entity.pdbx_description
1 polymer ?
#
loop_
_entity_poly.entity_id
_entity_poly.type
_entity_poly.pdbx_seq_one_letter_code
_entity_poly.pdbx_strand_id
1 'polypeptide(L)'
;MGSVRLVNVNKIYDGWVPTEKRWFEFWKPGRKPNKVHVVKGVDLDIKEGEFLVLVGASGCGKSTTLRMVAGLEEITSGEIYIGDRLVNDVSPKDRDIAMVFQSYALYPHFSVFENMAFGLRQRKYPED
;
A
#
# COMPACT_ATOMS: atom_id res chain seq x y z
N MET A 1 -14.96 13.19 2.57
CA MET A 1 -13.63 12.75 2.10
C MET A 1 -12.60 13.58 2.79
N GLY A 2 -11.57 12.98 3.25
CA GLY A 2 -10.63 13.66 4.10
C GLY A 2 -9.28 13.91 3.48
N SER A 3 -8.52 14.73 4.17
CA SER A 3 -7.08 14.84 3.97
C SER A 3 -6.40 13.50 4.24
N VAL A 4 -5.20 13.33 3.71
CA VAL A 4 -4.35 12.18 4.02
C VAL A 4 -3.05 12.70 4.61
N ARG A 5 -2.68 12.17 5.77
CA ARG A 5 -1.43 12.54 6.43
C ARG A 5 -0.62 11.30 6.80
N LEU A 6 0.63 11.31 6.40
CA LEU A 6 1.62 10.31 6.79
C LEU A 6 2.60 10.95 7.75
N VAL A 7 2.86 10.31 8.87
CA VAL A 7 3.78 10.78 9.89
C VAL A 7 4.87 9.73 10.10
N ASN A 8 6.08 10.05 9.70
CA ASN A 8 7.26 9.20 9.84
C ASN A 8 7.01 7.75 9.41
N VAL A 9 6.37 7.55 8.27
CA VAL A 9 6.00 6.23 7.76
C VAL A 9 7.22 5.50 7.20
N ASN A 10 7.43 4.30 7.68
CA ASN A 10 8.52 3.42 7.25
C ASN A 10 7.97 2.08 6.79
N LYS A 11 8.57 1.54 5.76
CA LYS A 11 8.34 0.16 5.32
C LYS A 11 9.66 -0.56 5.12
N ILE A 12 9.84 -1.61 5.88
CA ILE A 12 10.99 -2.49 5.83
C ILE A 12 10.48 -3.88 5.48
N TYR A 13 10.99 -4.44 4.39
CA TYR A 13 10.72 -5.82 4.02
C TYR A 13 11.83 -6.71 4.54
N ASP A 14 11.44 -7.82 5.15
CA ASP A 14 12.37 -8.89 5.49
C ASP A 14 12.55 -9.76 4.24
N GLY A 15 13.66 -9.56 3.56
CA GLY A 15 14.04 -10.33 2.38
C GLY A 15 15.13 -11.33 2.69
N TRP A 16 15.09 -12.44 1.99
CA TRP A 16 16.19 -13.39 1.97
C TRP A 16 17.00 -13.13 0.72
N VAL A 17 18.22 -12.61 0.86
CA VAL A 17 19.15 -12.53 -0.26
C VAL A 17 19.96 -13.82 -0.28
N PRO A 18 19.96 -14.54 -1.40
CA PRO A 18 20.95 -15.59 -1.59
C PRO A 18 22.32 -14.92 -1.55
N THR A 19 23.07 -15.18 -0.49
CA THR A 19 24.47 -14.79 -0.47
C THR A 19 25.18 -15.59 -1.56
N GLU A 20 25.94 -14.91 -2.42
CA GLU A 20 26.86 -15.60 -3.32
C GLU A 20 27.78 -16.48 -2.47
N LYS A 21 27.51 -17.78 -2.51
CA LYS A 21 28.33 -18.74 -1.79
C LYS A 21 29.64 -18.89 -2.54
N ARG A 22 30.71 -18.38 -1.96
CA ARG A 22 32.03 -18.86 -2.32
C ARG A 22 32.07 -20.35 -2.00
N TRP A 23 32.65 -21.17 -2.86
CA TRP A 23 32.66 -22.64 -2.80
C TRP A 23 33.12 -23.23 -1.45
N PHE A 24 33.89 -22.50 -0.63
CA PHE A 24 34.34 -22.91 0.72
C PHE A 24 33.33 -22.56 1.84
N GLU A 25 32.26 -21.79 1.55
CA GLU A 25 31.18 -21.53 2.50
C GLU A 25 30.01 -22.52 2.37
N PHE A 26 30.25 -23.63 1.71
CA PHE A 26 29.27 -24.68 1.43
C PHE A 26 28.61 -25.26 2.69
N TRP A 27 29.23 -25.08 3.86
CA TRP A 27 28.81 -25.61 5.14
C TRP A 27 27.91 -24.72 5.97
N LYS A 28 27.72 -23.45 5.57
CA LYS A 28 26.85 -22.51 6.28
C LYS A 28 25.52 -22.35 5.53
N PRO A 29 24.37 -22.46 6.22
CA PRO A 29 23.09 -22.08 5.60
C PRO A 29 23.20 -20.63 5.16
N GLY A 30 23.38 -20.43 3.87
CA GLY A 30 23.75 -19.14 3.28
C GLY A 30 22.55 -18.24 3.06
N ARG A 31 21.72 -18.04 4.09
CA ARG A 31 20.63 -17.07 4.05
C ARG A 31 20.83 -16.08 5.17
N LYS A 32 21.34 -14.90 4.84
CA LYS A 32 21.32 -13.77 5.76
C LYS A 32 19.99 -13.05 5.58
N PRO A 33 19.27 -12.73 6.67
CA PRO A 33 18.12 -11.85 6.58
C PRO A 33 18.61 -10.50 6.05
N ASN A 34 18.09 -10.09 4.91
CA ASN A 34 18.34 -8.76 4.37
C ASN A 34 17.10 -7.90 4.57
N LYS A 35 17.23 -6.90 5.40
CA LYS A 35 16.16 -5.92 5.59
C LYS A 35 16.26 -4.85 4.51
N VAL A 36 15.27 -4.78 3.66
CA VAL A 36 15.18 -3.74 2.62
C VAL A 36 14.26 -2.63 3.10
N HIS A 37 14.84 -1.47 3.37
CA HIS A 37 14.11 -0.29 3.76
C HIS A 37 13.61 0.46 2.52
N VAL A 38 12.38 0.16 2.10
CA VAL A 38 11.80 0.69 0.86
C VAL A 38 11.23 2.09 1.04
N VAL A 39 10.55 2.34 2.16
CA VAL A 39 9.99 3.65 2.50
C VAL A 39 10.64 4.13 3.78
N LYS A 40 11.24 5.30 3.74
CA LYS A 40 12.16 5.79 4.78
C LYS A 40 11.64 7.07 5.40
N GLY A 41 10.89 6.95 6.48
CA GLY A 41 10.45 8.09 7.29
C GLY A 41 9.70 9.15 6.49
N VAL A 42 8.69 8.74 5.73
CA VAL A 42 7.95 9.67 4.88
C VAL A 42 6.97 10.48 5.72
N ASP A 43 7.10 11.80 5.63
CA ASP A 43 6.15 12.76 6.14
C ASP A 43 5.43 13.42 4.96
N LEU A 44 4.11 13.38 4.96
CA LEU A 44 3.30 13.88 3.87
C LEU A 44 1.96 14.39 4.41
N ASP A 45 1.58 15.57 4.00
CA ASP A 45 0.28 16.17 4.35
C ASP A 45 -0.45 16.55 3.06
N ILE A 46 -1.47 15.79 2.74
CA ILE A 46 -2.32 15.99 1.56
C ILE A 46 -3.65 16.55 2.05
N LYS A 47 -3.94 17.76 1.66
CA LYS A 47 -5.17 18.46 2.08
C LYS A 47 -6.36 17.98 1.26
N GLU A 48 -7.54 18.18 1.81
CA GLU A 48 -8.78 17.87 1.11
C GLU A 48 -8.84 18.57 -0.25
N GLY A 49 -9.18 17.81 -1.28
CA GLY A 49 -9.25 18.32 -2.66
C GLY A 49 -7.91 18.50 -3.37
N GLU A 50 -6.79 18.20 -2.69
CA GLU A 50 -5.47 18.34 -3.29
C GLU A 50 -5.16 17.17 -4.23
N PHE A 51 -4.54 17.49 -5.36
CA PHE A 51 -4.01 16.52 -6.31
C PHE A 51 -2.51 16.38 -6.13
N LEU A 52 -2.08 15.26 -5.59
CA LEU A 52 -0.67 14.98 -5.33
C LEU A 52 -0.14 13.91 -6.29
N VAL A 53 1.05 14.12 -6.81
CA VAL A 53 1.72 13.17 -7.71
C VAL A 53 3.01 12.67 -7.08
N LEU A 54 3.16 11.35 -7.02
CA LEU A 54 4.39 10.69 -6.60
C LEU A 54 5.20 10.29 -7.84
N VAL A 55 6.39 10.84 -7.96
CA VAL A 55 7.30 10.56 -9.08
C VAL A 55 8.60 9.92 -8.59
N GLY A 56 9.16 9.07 -9.41
CA GLY A 56 10.43 8.42 -9.10
C GLY A 56 10.67 7.21 -10.00
N ALA A 57 11.88 6.68 -9.95
CA ALA A 57 12.25 5.48 -10.68
C ALA A 57 11.48 4.25 -10.18
N SER A 58 11.41 3.21 -11.02
CA SER A 58 10.84 1.93 -10.63
C SER A 58 11.53 1.37 -9.37
N GLY A 59 10.74 0.89 -8.41
CA GLY A 59 11.27 0.34 -7.16
C GLY A 59 11.65 1.37 -6.09
N CYS A 60 11.32 2.66 -6.26
CA CYS A 60 11.61 3.70 -5.27
C CYS A 60 10.58 3.81 -4.13
N GLY A 61 9.57 2.96 -4.10
CA GLY A 61 8.56 2.92 -3.03
C GLY A 61 7.24 3.64 -3.33
N LYS A 62 7.00 4.12 -4.56
CA LYS A 62 5.74 4.78 -4.94
C LYS A 62 4.53 3.88 -4.74
N SER A 63 4.54 2.71 -5.35
CA SER A 63 3.44 1.74 -5.26
C SER A 63 3.27 1.22 -3.84
N THR A 64 4.37 1.00 -3.12
CA THR A 64 4.34 0.58 -1.72
C THR A 64 3.66 1.64 -0.86
N THR A 65 3.98 2.91 -1.04
CA THR A 65 3.36 4.04 -0.32
C THR A 65 1.86 4.09 -0.59
N LEU A 66 1.44 3.98 -1.85
CA LEU A 66 0.01 3.94 -2.20
C LEU A 66 -0.72 2.76 -1.58
N ARG A 67 -0.11 1.58 -1.58
CA ARG A 67 -0.67 0.38 -0.95
C ARG A 67 -0.80 0.52 0.57
N MET A 68 0.16 1.15 1.21
CA MET A 68 0.09 1.41 2.65
C MET A 68 -1.05 2.38 3.00
N VAL A 69 -1.25 3.42 2.21
CA VAL A 69 -2.40 4.35 2.38
C VAL A 69 -3.72 3.61 2.17
N ALA A 70 -3.77 2.71 1.19
CA ALA A 70 -4.96 1.90 0.92
C ALA A 70 -5.21 0.78 1.95
N GLY A 71 -4.22 0.44 2.77
CA GLY A 71 -4.31 -0.67 3.71
C GLY A 71 -4.03 -2.04 3.10
N LEU A 72 -3.56 -2.09 1.86
CA LEU A 72 -3.18 -3.34 1.19
C LEU A 72 -1.78 -3.82 1.60
N GLU A 73 -1.03 -2.96 2.25
CA GLU A 73 0.29 -3.23 2.79
C GLU A 73 0.38 -2.61 4.19
N GLU A 74 0.91 -3.35 5.14
CA GLU A 74 1.12 -2.85 6.49
C GLU A 74 2.37 -1.97 6.57
N ILE A 75 2.31 -0.90 7.35
CA ILE A 75 3.48 -0.09 7.67
C ILE A 75 4.34 -0.79 8.72
N THR A 76 5.64 -0.62 8.66
CA THR A 76 6.55 -1.11 9.70
C THR A 76 6.51 -0.21 10.93
N SER A 77 6.50 1.10 10.72
CA SER A 77 6.36 2.11 11.78
C SER A 77 5.80 3.41 11.22
N GLY A 78 5.37 4.29 12.10
CA GLY A 78 4.76 5.56 11.76
C GLY A 78 3.25 5.54 11.86
N GLU A 79 2.61 6.56 11.33
CA GLU A 79 1.16 6.74 11.41
C GLU A 79 0.59 7.20 10.09
N ILE A 80 -0.57 6.68 9.73
CA ILE A 80 -1.35 7.12 8.57
C ILE A 80 -2.71 7.59 9.05
N TYR A 81 -3.08 8.81 8.67
CA TYR A 81 -4.39 9.39 8.96
C TYR A 81 -5.14 9.64 7.66
N ILE A 82 -6.42 9.29 7.66
CA ILE A 82 -7.37 9.67 6.61
C ILE A 82 -8.46 10.51 7.28
N GLY A 83 -8.52 11.79 6.93
CA GLY A 83 -9.25 12.75 7.73
C GLY A 83 -8.61 12.89 9.11
N ASP A 84 -9.40 12.84 10.16
CA ASP A 84 -8.92 12.86 11.55
C ASP A 84 -8.75 11.47 12.15
N ARG A 85 -8.90 10.42 11.34
CA ARG A 85 -8.88 9.04 11.79
C ARG A 85 -7.54 8.37 11.54
N LEU A 86 -6.94 7.81 12.58
CA LEU A 86 -5.77 6.92 12.46
C LEU A 86 -6.21 5.59 11.83
N VAL A 87 -5.59 5.21 10.71
CA VAL A 87 -6.03 4.04 9.93
C VAL A 87 -5.02 2.90 9.89
N ASN A 88 -3.99 2.94 10.71
CA ASN A 88 -2.95 1.89 10.73
C ASN A 88 -3.52 0.47 10.79
N ASP A 89 -4.50 0.25 11.66
CA ASP A 89 -5.12 -1.06 11.90
C ASP A 89 -6.50 -1.21 11.26
N VAL A 90 -6.86 -0.28 10.37
CA VAL A 90 -8.16 -0.29 9.69
C VAL A 90 -8.03 -1.04 8.36
N SER A 91 -8.94 -2.01 8.13
CA SER A 91 -8.95 -2.76 6.88
C SER A 91 -9.24 -1.85 5.68
N PRO A 92 -8.76 -2.22 4.47
CA PRO A 92 -8.94 -1.39 3.28
C PRO A 92 -10.38 -1.00 2.98
N LYS A 93 -11.31 -1.93 3.16
CA LYS A 93 -12.74 -1.71 2.93
C LYS A 93 -13.35 -0.64 3.82
N ASP A 94 -12.77 -0.41 4.99
CA ASP A 94 -13.29 0.51 6.01
C ASP A 94 -12.56 1.87 6.02
N ARG A 95 -11.60 2.06 5.10
CA ARG A 95 -10.84 3.32 4.99
C ARG A 95 -11.53 4.40 4.16
N ASP A 96 -12.66 4.11 3.54
CA ASP A 96 -13.39 5.00 2.64
C ASP A 96 -12.53 5.61 1.54
N ILE A 97 -11.81 4.76 0.84
CA ILE A 97 -10.94 5.10 -0.27
C ILE A 97 -11.31 4.32 -1.53
N ALA A 98 -10.86 4.81 -2.68
CA ALA A 98 -10.90 4.07 -3.93
C ALA A 98 -9.49 3.99 -4.53
N MET A 99 -9.15 2.87 -5.13
CA MET A 99 -7.86 2.67 -5.75
C MET A 99 -8.03 2.16 -7.19
N VAL A 100 -7.32 2.80 -8.12
CA VAL A 100 -7.23 2.33 -9.50
C VAL A 100 -5.94 1.53 -9.65
N PHE A 101 -6.08 0.24 -9.97
CA PHE A 101 -4.95 -0.65 -10.15
C PHE A 101 -4.39 -0.56 -11.57
N GLN A 102 -3.10 -0.80 -11.71
CA GLN A 102 -2.44 -0.84 -13.01
C GLN A 102 -3.02 -1.93 -13.94
N SER A 103 -3.50 -3.03 -13.37
CA SER A 103 -4.14 -4.14 -14.09
C SER A 103 -5.67 -4.01 -14.20
N TYR A 104 -6.23 -2.84 -13.85
CA TYR A 104 -7.67 -2.54 -13.81
C TYR A 104 -8.49 -3.36 -12.79
N ALA A 105 -8.03 -4.49 -12.32
CA ALA A 105 -8.62 -5.35 -11.27
C ALA A 105 -10.14 -5.63 -11.48
N LEU A 106 -10.56 -5.84 -12.71
CA LEU A 106 -11.96 -6.19 -13.01
C LEU A 106 -12.28 -7.62 -12.54
N TYR A 107 -13.49 -7.81 -12.05
CA TYR A 107 -14.01 -9.14 -11.75
C TYR A 107 -14.45 -9.81 -13.06
N PRO A 108 -13.74 -10.84 -13.55
CA PRO A 108 -14.00 -11.40 -14.87
C PRO A 108 -15.34 -12.14 -14.97
N HIS A 109 -15.88 -12.58 -13.86
CA HIS A 109 -17.18 -13.26 -13.78
C HIS A 109 -18.36 -12.30 -13.61
N PHE A 110 -18.11 -11.00 -13.49
CA PHE A 110 -19.14 -9.98 -13.39
C PHE A 110 -19.38 -9.32 -14.74
N SER A 111 -20.61 -8.91 -14.99
CA SER A 111 -20.96 -8.02 -16.09
C SER A 111 -20.34 -6.63 -15.91
N VAL A 112 -20.37 -5.82 -16.94
CA VAL A 112 -19.95 -4.40 -16.85
C VAL A 112 -20.73 -3.66 -15.78
N PHE A 113 -22.06 -3.84 -15.77
CA PHE A 113 -22.93 -3.23 -14.76
C PHE A 113 -22.55 -3.66 -13.33
N GLU A 114 -22.33 -4.93 -13.11
CA GLU A 114 -21.95 -5.48 -11.79
C GLU A 114 -20.60 -4.97 -11.32
N ASN A 115 -19.61 -4.85 -12.23
CA ASN A 115 -18.32 -4.25 -11.90
C ASN A 115 -18.45 -2.80 -11.44
N MET A 116 -19.31 -2.02 -12.09
CA MET A 116 -19.58 -0.63 -11.70
C MET A 116 -20.40 -0.52 -10.42
N ALA A 117 -21.39 -1.37 -10.26
CA ALA A 117 -22.33 -1.32 -9.14
C ALA A 117 -21.75 -1.90 -7.84
N PHE A 118 -20.69 -2.69 -7.89
CA PHE A 118 -20.16 -3.44 -6.75
C PHE A 118 -19.86 -2.55 -5.54
N GLY A 119 -19.15 -1.45 -5.76
CA GLY A 119 -18.80 -0.52 -4.68
C GLY A 119 -20.03 0.13 -4.03
N LEU A 120 -21.03 0.45 -4.83
CA LEU A 120 -22.29 1.02 -4.35
C LEU A 120 -23.10 0.03 -3.54
N ARG A 121 -23.15 -1.23 -3.99
CA ARG A 121 -23.83 -2.32 -3.28
C ARG A 121 -23.15 -2.62 -1.93
N GLN A 122 -21.84 -2.58 -1.89
CA GLN A 122 -21.08 -2.75 -0.63
C GLN A 122 -21.40 -1.67 0.40
N ARG A 123 -21.68 -0.46 -0.06
CA ARG A 123 -22.10 0.69 0.77
C ARG A 123 -23.60 0.74 1.01
N LYS A 124 -24.35 -0.26 0.55
CA LYS A 124 -25.81 -0.35 0.69
C LYS A 124 -26.57 0.85 0.11
N TYR A 125 -26.08 1.39 -1.00
CA TYR A 125 -26.85 2.39 -1.75
C TYR A 125 -28.10 1.75 -2.38
N PRO A 126 -29.24 2.48 -2.45
CA PRO A 126 -30.45 1.99 -3.12
C PRO A 126 -30.19 1.72 -4.61
N GLU A 127 -30.87 0.70 -5.16
CA GLU A 127 -30.70 0.29 -6.59
C GLU A 127 -31.55 1.14 -7.56
N ASP A 128 -31.97 2.30 -7.20
CA ASP A 128 -32.78 3.18 -8.03
C ASP A 128 -31.95 3.95 -9.08
#